data_1f8ef1bcd082b7ab01d7f5773ffc196e
#
_entry.id   1f8ef1bcd082b7ab01d7f5773ffc196e
#
_cell.length_a   1.000
_cell.length_b   1.000
_cell.length_c   1.000
_cell.angle_alpha   90.00
_cell.angle_beta   90.00
_cell.angle_gamma   90.00
#
_symmetry.space_group_name_H-M   'P 1'
#
loop_
_entity.id
_entity.type
_entity.pdbx_description
1 polymer ?
#
loop_
_entity_poly.entity_id
_entity_poly.type
_entity_poly.pdbx_seq_one_letter_code
_entity_poly.pdbx_strand_id
1 'polypeptide(L)'
;MKIISYNLNGIRSAISKGLFDWLAEEQPDVFCIQESKAQPDQIDVMTMQELGYTSYIHSAEKKGYSGVAIFTRIQPDRVVVGMNNPKYDCQGRVIRADYGDVTVICVYIPSGEAEGPKYEYKMEFLEDFLVWIKELRKERPNIVVCGDYNIAHKPIDINNWKRQVGVSGFLPEEREWLDRWEASGMVDTFRMFDQSGEKYSWWSFRAGSRARNVGWRIDYHWVSEPLRERVVDAKILAEVVHSDHCPVSLEVRG
;
A
#
# COMPACT_ATOMS: atom_id res chain seq x y z
N MET A 1 13.84 -11.43 1.03
CA MET A 1 12.80 -10.82 1.92
C MET A 1 11.49 -10.75 1.14
N LYS A 2 10.44 -11.37 1.69
CA LYS A 2 9.08 -11.36 1.13
C LYS A 2 8.25 -10.28 1.84
N ILE A 3 7.74 -9.33 1.07
CA ILE A 3 6.94 -8.20 1.56
C ILE A 3 5.53 -8.31 0.97
N ILE A 4 4.51 -8.29 1.81
CA ILE A 4 3.12 -8.24 1.37
C ILE A 4 2.48 -6.96 1.85
N SER A 5 1.76 -6.29 0.95
CA SER A 5 0.94 -5.12 1.24
C SER A 5 -0.54 -5.45 1.03
N TYR A 6 -1.39 -5.07 1.98
CA TYR A 6 -2.81 -5.38 1.94
C TYR A 6 -3.67 -4.28 2.59
N ASN A 7 -4.50 -3.61 1.81
CA ASN A 7 -5.56 -2.78 2.39
C ASN A 7 -6.67 -3.69 2.92
N LEU A 8 -6.85 -3.73 4.24
CA LEU A 8 -7.77 -4.64 4.92
C LEU A 8 -9.21 -4.10 5.01
N ASN A 9 -9.42 -2.82 4.73
CA ASN A 9 -10.72 -2.17 4.93
C ASN A 9 -11.34 -2.49 6.31
N GLY A 10 -10.49 -2.54 7.33
CA GLY A 10 -10.81 -2.91 8.71
C GLY A 10 -10.19 -4.25 9.13
N ILE A 11 -9.15 -4.19 9.98
CA ILE A 11 -8.41 -5.38 10.42
C ILE A 11 -9.29 -6.39 11.16
N ARG A 12 -10.22 -5.92 12.00
CA ARG A 12 -11.14 -6.81 12.73
C ARG A 12 -12.05 -7.60 11.80
N SER A 13 -12.56 -6.96 10.75
CA SER A 13 -13.35 -7.63 9.71
C SER A 13 -12.51 -8.63 8.92
N ALA A 14 -11.27 -8.30 8.57
CA ALA A 14 -10.37 -9.20 7.87
C ALA A 14 -10.05 -10.45 8.72
N ILE A 15 -9.79 -10.27 10.02
CA ILE A 15 -9.56 -11.37 10.98
C ILE A 15 -10.76 -12.31 11.02
N SER A 16 -11.98 -11.77 11.10
CA SER A 16 -13.21 -12.60 11.11
C SER A 16 -13.44 -13.40 9.82
N LYS A 17 -12.71 -13.07 8.75
CA LYS A 17 -12.74 -13.76 7.45
C LYS A 17 -11.53 -14.68 7.23
N GLY A 18 -10.72 -14.96 8.27
CA GLY A 18 -9.63 -15.93 8.20
C GLY A 18 -8.25 -15.33 7.89
N LEU A 19 -8.03 -14.02 8.14
CA LEU A 19 -6.73 -13.38 7.89
C LEU A 19 -5.57 -14.09 8.60
N PHE A 20 -5.76 -14.55 9.85
CA PHE A 20 -4.69 -15.20 10.61
C PHE A 20 -4.32 -16.57 10.05
N ASP A 21 -5.30 -17.36 9.60
CA ASP A 21 -5.05 -18.66 8.96
C ASP A 21 -4.25 -18.47 7.68
N TRP A 22 -4.63 -17.49 6.86
CA TRP A 22 -3.90 -17.13 5.65
C TRP A 22 -2.47 -16.65 5.96
N LEU A 23 -2.27 -15.81 7.00
CA LEU A 23 -0.93 -15.36 7.40
C LEU A 23 -0.05 -16.52 7.91
N ALA A 24 -0.65 -17.51 8.59
CA ALA A 24 0.06 -18.71 9.06
C ALA A 24 0.59 -19.55 7.89
N GLU A 25 -0.11 -19.56 6.76
CA GLU A 25 0.29 -20.27 5.53
C GLU A 25 1.28 -19.45 4.70
N GLU A 26 0.98 -18.19 4.45
CA GLU A 26 1.71 -17.31 3.53
C GLU A 26 3.08 -16.85 4.08
N GLN A 27 3.16 -16.61 5.37
CA GLN A 27 4.35 -16.30 6.15
C GLN A 27 5.26 -15.22 5.54
N PRO A 28 4.78 -14.01 5.15
CA PRO A 28 5.67 -12.96 4.69
C PRO A 28 6.65 -12.54 5.78
N ASP A 29 7.85 -12.11 5.38
CA ASP A 29 8.83 -11.51 6.30
C ASP A 29 8.33 -10.17 6.84
N VAL A 30 7.68 -9.38 5.97
CA VAL A 30 7.10 -8.07 6.29
C VAL A 30 5.68 -8.01 5.73
N PHE A 31 4.71 -7.76 6.61
CA PHE A 31 3.31 -7.59 6.26
C PHE A 31 2.87 -6.17 6.56
N CYS A 32 2.61 -5.40 5.51
CA CYS A 32 2.17 -4.02 5.55
C CYS A 32 0.66 -3.94 5.33
N ILE A 33 -0.05 -3.25 6.21
CA ILE A 33 -1.49 -3.08 6.05
C ILE A 33 -1.89 -1.61 5.96
N GLN A 34 -2.98 -1.36 5.24
CA GLN A 34 -3.66 -0.08 5.17
C GLN A 34 -5.11 -0.24 5.64
N GLU A 35 -5.72 0.86 6.04
CA GLU A 35 -7.06 0.90 6.59
C GLU A 35 -7.29 -0.12 7.72
N SER A 36 -6.43 -0.10 8.74
CA SER A 36 -6.67 -0.91 9.94
C SER A 36 -8.01 -0.58 10.60
N LYS A 37 -8.43 0.70 10.52
CA LYS A 37 -9.67 1.25 11.12
C LYS A 37 -9.82 0.87 12.59
N ALA A 38 -8.68 0.75 13.28
CA ALA A 38 -8.59 0.30 14.66
C ALA A 38 -7.57 1.13 15.44
N GLN A 39 -7.83 1.31 16.74
CA GLN A 39 -6.82 1.82 17.67
C GLN A 39 -5.88 0.67 18.08
N PRO A 40 -4.68 0.95 18.61
CA PRO A 40 -3.72 -0.09 18.95
C PRO A 40 -4.26 -1.17 19.89
N ASP A 41 -5.11 -0.78 20.85
CA ASP A 41 -5.77 -1.68 21.80
C ASP A 41 -6.88 -2.56 21.18
N GLN A 42 -7.27 -2.27 19.94
CA GLN A 42 -8.26 -3.03 19.19
C GLN A 42 -7.65 -4.00 18.17
N ILE A 43 -6.32 -4.01 18.05
CA ILE A 43 -5.58 -4.91 17.16
C ILE A 43 -5.06 -6.08 17.99
N ASP A 44 -5.37 -7.30 17.56
CA ASP A 44 -4.92 -8.53 18.24
C ASP A 44 -3.42 -8.77 17.98
N VAL A 45 -2.59 -8.00 18.69
CA VAL A 45 -1.13 -8.11 18.62
C VAL A 45 -0.60 -9.39 19.24
N MET A 46 -1.37 -10.04 20.13
CA MET A 46 -0.96 -11.28 20.75
C MET A 46 -0.99 -12.42 19.75
N THR A 47 -2.07 -12.59 19.00
CA THR A 47 -2.13 -13.59 17.93
C THR A 47 -1.10 -13.29 16.84
N MET A 48 -0.83 -12.01 16.50
CA MET A 48 0.28 -11.66 15.60
C MET A 48 1.64 -12.13 16.15
N GLN A 49 1.87 -11.97 17.45
CA GLN A 49 3.11 -12.43 18.11
C GLN A 49 3.23 -13.95 18.10
N GLU A 50 2.14 -14.67 18.34
CA GLU A 50 2.10 -16.15 18.25
C GLU A 50 2.45 -16.63 16.83
N LEU A 51 2.06 -15.88 15.79
CA LEU A 51 2.44 -16.11 14.39
C LEU A 51 3.88 -15.67 14.06
N GLY A 52 4.61 -15.14 15.05
CA GLY A 52 6.01 -14.73 14.93
C GLY A 52 6.21 -13.28 14.47
N TYR A 53 5.19 -12.42 14.53
CA TYR A 53 5.28 -11.02 14.11
C TYR A 53 5.42 -10.07 15.28
N THR A 54 6.36 -9.13 15.16
CA THR A 54 6.38 -7.90 15.94
C THR A 54 5.51 -6.84 15.23
N SER A 55 4.71 -6.12 16.00
CA SER A 55 3.71 -5.18 15.48
C SER A 55 4.15 -3.73 15.67
N TYR A 56 4.11 -2.94 14.61
CA TYR A 56 4.34 -1.50 14.61
C TYR A 56 3.11 -0.84 13.98
N ILE A 57 2.43 0.01 14.74
CA ILE A 57 1.08 0.50 14.40
C ILE A 57 1.09 2.02 14.38
N HIS A 58 0.46 2.59 13.35
CA HIS A 58 0.17 4.01 13.24
C HIS A 58 -1.32 4.20 12.97
N SER A 59 -2.10 4.34 14.04
CA SER A 59 -3.54 4.59 13.96
C SER A 59 -3.84 6.07 13.74
N ALA A 60 -4.97 6.37 13.09
CA ALA A 60 -5.48 7.72 13.04
C ALA A 60 -5.99 8.16 14.43
N GLU A 61 -5.94 9.46 14.74
CA GLU A 61 -6.58 10.03 15.92
C GLU A 61 -8.11 9.81 15.88
N LYS A 62 -8.68 9.93 14.69
CA LYS A 62 -10.09 9.62 14.46
C LYS A 62 -10.33 8.13 14.50
N LYS A 63 -11.09 7.65 15.48
CA LYS A 63 -11.45 6.24 15.64
C LYS A 63 -12.20 5.68 14.43
N GLY A 64 -11.88 4.44 14.06
CA GLY A 64 -12.54 3.73 12.94
C GLY A 64 -12.20 4.27 11.55
N TYR A 65 -11.09 4.99 11.41
CA TYR A 65 -10.68 5.66 10.19
C TYR A 65 -9.21 5.38 9.88
N SER A 66 -8.85 5.18 8.59
CA SER A 66 -7.47 5.05 8.13
C SER A 66 -6.64 4.05 8.96
N GLY A 67 -5.39 4.39 9.25
CA GLY A 67 -4.46 3.57 10.01
C GLY A 67 -3.63 2.63 9.14
N VAL A 68 -2.31 2.63 9.35
CA VAL A 68 -1.37 1.70 8.72
C VAL A 68 -0.61 0.93 9.81
N ALA A 69 -0.10 -0.26 9.46
CA ALA A 69 0.78 -0.99 10.33
C ALA A 69 1.80 -1.83 9.54
N ILE A 70 2.91 -2.12 10.17
CA ILE A 70 3.90 -3.11 9.72
C ILE A 70 3.95 -4.21 10.78
N PHE A 71 3.68 -5.44 10.36
CA PHE A 71 3.92 -6.66 11.12
C PHE A 71 5.13 -7.36 10.51
N THR A 72 6.14 -7.66 11.31
CA THR A 72 7.41 -8.18 10.77
C THR A 72 7.97 -9.32 11.59
N ARG A 73 8.50 -10.33 10.90
CA ARG A 73 9.24 -11.46 11.48
C ARG A 73 10.73 -11.17 11.60
N ILE A 74 11.20 -10.15 10.88
CA ILE A 74 12.57 -9.66 10.92
C ILE A 74 12.62 -8.42 11.80
N GLN A 75 13.52 -8.39 12.79
CA GLN A 75 13.69 -7.20 13.63
C GLN A 75 14.22 -6.03 12.78
N PRO A 76 13.48 -4.91 12.67
CA PRO A 76 13.99 -3.72 11.99
C PRO A 76 15.04 -3.01 12.85
N ASP A 77 16.00 -2.38 12.20
CA ASP A 77 17.01 -1.54 12.88
C ASP A 77 16.38 -0.23 13.40
N ARG A 78 15.35 0.24 12.69
CA ARG A 78 14.64 1.47 13.02
C ARG A 78 13.22 1.43 12.50
N VAL A 79 12.29 1.99 13.29
CA VAL A 79 10.91 2.29 12.85
C VAL A 79 10.64 3.77 13.02
N VAL A 80 10.00 4.37 12.03
CA VAL A 80 9.57 5.77 12.02
C VAL A 80 8.09 5.84 11.70
N VAL A 81 7.33 6.49 12.56
CA VAL A 81 5.88 6.68 12.41
C VAL A 81 5.63 8.07 11.82
N GLY A 82 4.88 8.09 10.71
CA GLY A 82 4.55 9.33 10.01
C GLY A 82 5.68 9.89 9.15
N MET A 83 5.48 11.11 8.67
CA MET A 83 6.41 11.87 7.83
C MET A 83 6.98 13.11 8.53
N ASN A 84 6.74 13.24 9.84
CA ASN A 84 6.98 14.47 10.60
C ASN A 84 6.18 15.67 10.06
N ASN A 85 4.94 15.42 9.64
CA ASN A 85 3.99 16.43 9.20
C ASN A 85 2.64 16.21 9.92
N PRO A 86 2.31 17.02 10.95
CA PRO A 86 1.11 16.83 11.76
C PRO A 86 -0.19 16.80 10.96
N LYS A 87 -0.23 17.47 9.81
CA LYS A 87 -1.39 17.49 8.90
C LYS A 87 -1.78 16.07 8.43
N TYR A 88 -0.79 15.20 8.23
CA TYR A 88 -1.00 13.85 7.74
C TYR A 88 -0.82 12.80 8.82
N ASP A 89 0.09 13.04 9.76
CA ASP A 89 0.44 12.06 10.79
C ASP A 89 -0.72 11.78 11.75
N CYS A 90 -1.59 12.77 11.99
CA CYS A 90 -2.84 12.57 12.74
C CYS A 90 -3.82 11.59 12.08
N GLN A 91 -3.60 11.24 10.80
CA GLN A 91 -4.48 10.34 10.06
C GLN A 91 -3.92 8.91 9.93
N GLY A 92 -2.72 8.61 10.47
CA GLY A 92 -2.17 7.26 10.43
C GLY A 92 -1.98 6.71 9.01
N ARG A 93 -1.20 7.45 8.15
CA ARG A 93 -1.09 7.13 6.73
C ARG A 93 0.24 6.57 6.29
N VAL A 94 1.30 6.78 7.08
CA VAL A 94 2.65 6.38 6.71
C VAL A 94 3.37 5.78 7.91
N ILE A 95 4.04 4.65 7.68
CA ILE A 95 4.98 4.05 8.63
C ILE A 95 6.16 3.45 7.85
N ARG A 96 7.36 3.61 8.40
CA ARG A 96 8.62 3.18 7.81
C ARG A 96 9.33 2.21 8.74
N ALA A 97 9.93 1.16 8.17
CA ALA A 97 10.84 0.26 8.86
C ALA A 97 12.12 0.05 8.03
N ASP A 98 13.28 0.17 8.67
CA ASP A 98 14.59 -0.02 8.05
C ASP A 98 15.15 -1.40 8.43
N TYR A 99 15.63 -2.13 7.43
CA TYR A 99 16.21 -3.48 7.55
C TYR A 99 17.57 -3.48 6.84
N GLY A 100 18.65 -3.30 7.57
CA GLY A 100 19.97 -3.14 6.98
C GLY A 100 19.99 -1.98 5.97
N ASP A 101 20.28 -2.28 4.72
CA ASP A 101 20.32 -1.30 3.62
C ASP A 101 18.97 -1.07 2.95
N VAL A 102 17.94 -1.88 3.24
CA VAL A 102 16.59 -1.76 2.66
C VAL A 102 15.64 -1.02 3.60
N THR A 103 14.92 -0.07 3.07
CA THR A 103 13.84 0.64 3.77
C THR A 103 12.49 0.25 3.19
N VAL A 104 11.56 -0.17 4.05
CA VAL A 104 10.17 -0.47 3.68
C VAL A 104 9.26 0.61 4.22
N ILE A 105 8.45 1.19 3.34
CA ILE A 105 7.48 2.24 3.67
C ILE A 105 6.09 1.72 3.31
N CYS A 106 5.21 1.66 4.30
CA CYS A 106 3.79 1.39 4.12
C CYS A 106 3.03 2.72 4.07
N VAL A 107 2.30 2.95 2.98
CA VAL A 107 1.53 4.18 2.76
C VAL A 107 0.07 3.87 2.44
N TYR A 108 -0.82 4.71 2.98
CA TYR A 108 -2.22 4.82 2.58
C TYR A 108 -2.49 6.22 2.05
N ILE A 109 -2.44 6.38 0.73
CA ILE A 109 -2.71 7.64 0.07
C ILE A 109 -4.20 7.98 0.23
N PRO A 110 -4.56 9.24 0.53
CA PRO A 110 -5.96 9.62 0.70
C PRO A 110 -6.80 9.22 -0.51
N SER A 111 -7.98 8.63 -0.27
CA SER A 111 -9.02 8.58 -1.28
C SER A 111 -9.50 10.02 -1.53
N GLY A 112 -9.72 10.37 -2.78
CA GLY A 112 -10.12 11.73 -3.15
C GLY A 112 -11.56 11.81 -3.62
N GLU A 113 -11.89 12.99 -4.10
CA GLU A 113 -13.03 13.29 -4.95
C GLU A 113 -12.49 13.93 -6.24
N ALA A 114 -13.36 14.15 -7.25
CA ALA A 114 -12.90 14.73 -8.50
C ALA A 114 -12.55 16.24 -8.36
N GLU A 115 -13.08 16.89 -7.33
CA GLU A 115 -12.87 18.31 -7.03
C GLU A 115 -13.12 18.59 -5.54
N GLY A 116 -12.82 19.79 -5.10
CA GLY A 116 -13.11 20.26 -3.74
C GLY A 116 -12.06 19.82 -2.70
N PRO A 117 -12.38 19.99 -1.39
CA PRO A 117 -11.39 19.88 -0.31
C PRO A 117 -10.69 18.52 -0.23
N LYS A 118 -11.36 17.43 -0.56
CA LYS A 118 -10.73 16.09 -0.54
C LYS A 118 -9.78 15.88 -1.71
N TYR A 119 -10.10 16.45 -2.88
CA TYR A 119 -9.19 16.48 -4.01
C TYR A 119 -7.92 17.28 -3.66
N GLU A 120 -8.10 18.50 -3.16
CA GLU A 120 -6.99 19.38 -2.78
C GLU A 120 -6.09 18.70 -1.74
N TYR A 121 -6.68 18.12 -0.69
CA TYR A 121 -5.95 17.40 0.35
C TYR A 121 -5.13 16.22 -0.21
N LYS A 122 -5.72 15.44 -1.12
CA LYS A 122 -5.01 14.33 -1.77
C LYS A 122 -3.84 14.81 -2.60
N MET A 123 -4.04 15.84 -3.43
CA MET A 123 -2.98 16.37 -4.30
C MET A 123 -1.84 16.99 -3.48
N GLU A 124 -2.14 17.72 -2.40
CA GLU A 124 -1.11 18.22 -1.47
C GLU A 124 -0.34 17.09 -0.78
N PHE A 125 -1.06 16.05 -0.31
CA PHE A 125 -0.41 14.87 0.26
C PHE A 125 0.56 14.22 -0.72
N LEU A 126 0.16 14.06 -1.98
CA LEU A 126 0.97 13.46 -3.03
C LEU A 126 2.25 14.27 -3.29
N GLU A 127 2.16 15.60 -3.37
CA GLU A 127 3.32 16.47 -3.57
C GLU A 127 4.29 16.41 -2.38
N ASP A 128 3.78 16.54 -1.16
CA ASP A 128 4.58 16.47 0.06
C ASP A 128 5.22 15.08 0.23
N PHE A 129 4.51 14.02 -0.12
CA PHE A 129 5.03 12.65 -0.08
C PHE A 129 6.17 12.44 -1.08
N LEU A 130 6.04 12.96 -2.31
CA LEU A 130 7.10 12.89 -3.32
C LEU A 130 8.37 13.61 -2.86
N VAL A 131 8.21 14.80 -2.25
CA VAL A 131 9.34 15.56 -1.70
C VAL A 131 9.99 14.79 -0.56
N TRP A 132 9.20 14.27 0.37
CA TRP A 132 9.69 13.50 1.51
C TRP A 132 10.48 12.26 1.08
N ILE A 133 9.98 11.50 0.10
CA ILE A 133 10.68 10.33 -0.44
C ILE A 133 12.00 10.71 -1.15
N LYS A 134 12.01 11.80 -1.91
CA LYS A 134 13.24 12.29 -2.56
C LYS A 134 14.32 12.65 -1.54
N GLU A 135 13.95 13.31 -0.45
CA GLU A 135 14.89 13.63 0.63
C GLU A 135 15.38 12.36 1.35
N LEU A 136 14.46 11.45 1.68
CA LEU A 136 14.83 10.19 2.33
C LEU A 136 15.81 9.35 1.49
N ARG A 137 15.65 9.33 0.16
CA ARG A 137 16.53 8.59 -0.75
C ARG A 137 17.98 9.08 -0.77
N LYS A 138 18.27 10.28 -0.31
CA LYS A 138 19.65 10.78 -0.17
C LYS A 138 20.41 10.00 0.91
N GLU A 139 19.72 9.56 1.95
CA GLU A 139 20.29 8.80 3.07
C GLU A 139 20.03 7.29 2.93
N ARG A 140 18.88 6.93 2.38
CA ARG A 140 18.38 5.56 2.23
C ARG A 140 18.03 5.29 0.77
N PRO A 141 19.03 4.94 -0.08
CA PRO A 141 18.80 4.80 -1.52
C PRO A 141 17.93 3.59 -1.91
N ASN A 142 17.93 2.53 -1.11
CA ASN A 142 17.21 1.28 -1.38
C ASN A 142 15.86 1.28 -0.69
N ILE A 143 14.82 1.77 -1.36
CA ILE A 143 13.49 1.94 -0.79
C ILE A 143 12.46 1.05 -1.49
N VAL A 144 11.62 0.40 -0.71
CA VAL A 144 10.33 -0.18 -1.11
C VAL A 144 9.23 0.71 -0.57
N VAL A 145 8.36 1.22 -1.43
CA VAL A 145 7.14 1.94 -1.05
C VAL A 145 5.94 1.11 -1.47
N CYS A 146 5.26 0.55 -0.50
CA CYS A 146 4.08 -0.29 -0.75
C CYS A 146 2.83 0.31 -0.11
N GLY A 147 1.69 0.00 -0.68
CA GLY A 147 0.41 0.39 -0.12
C GLY A 147 -0.68 0.65 -1.14
N ASP A 148 -1.76 1.20 -0.63
CA ASP A 148 -2.90 1.67 -1.43
C ASP A 148 -2.66 3.12 -1.84
N TYR A 149 -2.49 3.31 -3.13
CA TYR A 149 -2.26 4.63 -3.74
C TYR A 149 -3.57 5.35 -4.10
N ASN A 150 -4.70 4.63 -4.07
CA ASN A 150 -5.99 5.17 -4.53
C ASN A 150 -5.92 5.81 -5.93
N ILE A 151 -5.01 5.34 -6.78
CA ILE A 151 -4.80 5.78 -8.17
C ILE A 151 -4.50 4.58 -9.05
N ALA A 152 -5.24 4.40 -10.14
CA ALA A 152 -4.87 3.53 -11.24
C ALA A 152 -4.00 4.33 -12.23
N HIS A 153 -2.79 3.85 -12.52
CA HIS A 153 -1.79 4.65 -13.26
C HIS A 153 -2.10 4.75 -14.74
N LYS A 154 -2.19 3.63 -15.42
CA LYS A 154 -2.35 3.55 -16.88
C LYS A 154 -3.73 2.98 -17.24
N PRO A 155 -4.20 3.15 -18.49
CA PRO A 155 -5.45 2.54 -18.94
C PRO A 155 -5.54 1.03 -18.73
N ILE A 156 -4.42 0.33 -18.76
CA ILE A 156 -4.31 -1.12 -18.50
C ILE A 156 -4.63 -1.49 -17.04
N ASP A 157 -4.56 -0.52 -16.12
CA ASP A 157 -4.72 -0.72 -14.67
C ASP A 157 -6.17 -0.55 -14.19
N ILE A 158 -7.11 -0.33 -15.11
CA ILE A 158 -8.50 -0.05 -14.76
C ILE A 158 -9.46 -0.59 -15.81
N ASN A 159 -10.54 -1.20 -15.35
CA ASN A 159 -11.61 -1.67 -16.24
C ASN A 159 -12.37 -0.48 -16.83
N ASN A 160 -12.70 -0.56 -18.13
CA ASN A 160 -13.47 0.48 -18.84
C ASN A 160 -12.89 1.90 -18.69
N TRP A 161 -11.59 2.06 -18.78
CA TRP A 161 -10.86 3.30 -18.52
C TRP A 161 -11.48 4.55 -19.20
N LYS A 162 -12.04 4.42 -20.42
CA LYS A 162 -12.68 5.55 -21.15
C LYS A 162 -13.85 6.18 -20.40
N ARG A 163 -14.55 5.39 -19.57
CA ARG A 163 -15.67 5.85 -18.74
C ARG A 163 -15.21 6.37 -17.38
N GLN A 164 -13.96 6.15 -17.03
CA GLN A 164 -13.40 6.54 -15.74
C GLN A 164 -12.57 7.83 -15.80
N VAL A 165 -12.34 8.37 -16.98
CA VAL A 165 -11.70 9.69 -17.14
C VAL A 165 -12.51 10.73 -16.38
N GLY A 166 -11.88 11.43 -15.43
CA GLY A 166 -12.55 12.39 -14.56
C GLY A 166 -13.14 11.80 -13.26
N VAL A 167 -12.97 10.50 -13.02
CA VAL A 167 -13.31 9.89 -11.73
C VAL A 167 -12.07 9.91 -10.81
N SER A 168 -12.26 10.25 -9.54
CA SER A 168 -11.17 10.20 -8.54
C SER A 168 -10.54 8.81 -8.48
N GLY A 169 -9.21 8.77 -8.47
CA GLY A 169 -8.42 7.57 -8.64
C GLY A 169 -8.00 7.30 -10.09
N PHE A 170 -8.56 8.08 -11.06
CA PHE A 170 -8.15 8.04 -12.46
C PHE A 170 -8.19 9.44 -13.12
N LEU A 171 -8.07 10.49 -12.32
CA LEU A 171 -7.95 11.87 -12.83
C LEU A 171 -6.63 12.04 -13.59
N PRO A 172 -6.60 12.89 -14.64
CA PRO A 172 -5.37 13.17 -15.36
C PRO A 172 -4.23 13.61 -14.43
N GLU A 173 -4.50 14.47 -13.45
CA GLU A 173 -3.52 15.03 -12.52
C GLU A 173 -2.96 13.96 -11.55
N GLU A 174 -3.81 13.04 -11.09
CA GLU A 174 -3.40 11.91 -10.25
C GLU A 174 -2.46 10.96 -11.03
N ARG A 175 -2.79 10.69 -12.29
CA ARG A 175 -1.97 9.84 -13.18
C ARG A 175 -0.66 10.52 -13.56
N GLU A 176 -0.69 11.82 -13.84
CA GLU A 176 0.51 12.62 -14.08
C GLU A 176 1.45 12.61 -12.86
N TRP A 177 0.89 12.63 -11.64
CA TRP A 177 1.70 12.47 -10.45
C TRP A 177 2.42 11.11 -10.43
N LEU A 178 1.75 10.02 -10.78
CA LEU A 178 2.40 8.71 -10.90
C LEU A 178 3.44 8.66 -12.05
N ASP A 179 3.23 9.38 -13.14
CA ASP A 179 4.26 9.54 -14.19
C ASP A 179 5.50 10.26 -13.63
N ARG A 180 5.32 11.31 -12.82
CA ARG A 180 6.43 12.02 -12.13
C ARG A 180 7.09 11.16 -11.05
N TRP A 181 6.30 10.32 -10.35
CA TRP A 181 6.78 9.35 -9.38
C TRP A 181 7.72 8.34 -10.05
N GLU A 182 7.30 7.75 -11.16
CA GLU A 182 8.11 6.86 -11.99
C GLU A 182 9.37 7.58 -12.52
N ALA A 183 9.22 8.77 -13.08
CA ALA A 183 10.33 9.59 -13.58
C ALA A 183 11.32 10.03 -12.48
N SER A 184 10.92 10.01 -11.23
CA SER A 184 11.80 10.26 -10.07
C SER A 184 12.76 9.11 -9.77
N GLY A 185 12.68 7.99 -10.51
CA GLY A 185 13.49 6.78 -10.33
C GLY A 185 12.83 5.77 -9.40
N MET A 186 11.49 5.70 -9.43
CA MET A 186 10.71 4.62 -8.82
C MET A 186 10.22 3.65 -9.88
N VAL A 187 10.26 2.35 -9.60
CA VAL A 187 9.95 1.27 -10.54
C VAL A 187 8.71 0.52 -10.04
N ASP A 188 7.69 0.40 -10.89
CA ASP A 188 6.53 -0.45 -10.66
C ASP A 188 6.92 -1.93 -10.77
N THR A 189 7.05 -2.59 -9.65
CA THR A 189 7.59 -3.96 -9.62
C THR A 189 6.69 -4.98 -10.29
N PHE A 190 5.37 -4.83 -10.19
CA PHE A 190 4.44 -5.75 -10.85
C PHE A 190 4.62 -5.69 -12.38
N ARG A 191 4.79 -4.50 -12.94
CA ARG A 191 4.97 -4.31 -14.39
C ARG A 191 6.34 -4.75 -14.90
N MET A 192 7.29 -5.10 -14.03
CA MET A 192 8.51 -5.80 -14.44
C MET A 192 8.23 -7.23 -14.90
N PHE A 193 7.21 -7.89 -14.37
CA PHE A 193 6.92 -9.31 -14.60
C PHE A 193 5.65 -9.55 -15.41
N ASP A 194 4.63 -8.70 -15.28
CA ASP A 194 3.35 -8.88 -15.95
C ASP A 194 2.91 -7.58 -16.66
N GLN A 195 2.92 -7.62 -17.98
CA GLN A 195 2.48 -6.54 -18.86
C GLN A 195 1.05 -6.73 -19.37
N SER A 196 0.35 -7.77 -18.91
CA SER A 196 -1.01 -8.06 -19.35
C SER A 196 -2.04 -7.17 -18.68
N GLY A 197 -3.19 -6.99 -19.32
CA GLY A 197 -4.34 -6.29 -18.77
C GLY A 197 -5.16 -7.14 -17.80
N GLU A 198 -6.23 -6.53 -17.28
CA GLU A 198 -7.21 -7.20 -16.41
C GLU A 198 -6.61 -7.74 -15.10
N LYS A 199 -5.52 -7.15 -14.65
CA LYS A 199 -4.85 -7.44 -13.38
C LYS A 199 -5.16 -6.31 -12.40
N TYR A 200 -6.04 -6.57 -11.47
CA TYR A 200 -6.56 -5.57 -10.52
C TYR A 200 -6.29 -5.99 -9.08
N SER A 201 -6.29 -5.01 -8.18
CA SER A 201 -6.09 -5.23 -6.75
C SER A 201 -7.29 -4.82 -5.90
N TRP A 202 -8.24 -4.11 -6.50
CA TRP A 202 -9.47 -3.64 -5.83
C TRP A 202 -10.70 -3.80 -6.73
N TRP A 203 -11.82 -4.16 -6.11
CA TRP A 203 -13.14 -4.26 -6.74
C TRP A 203 -14.22 -3.71 -5.81
N SER A 204 -15.10 -2.89 -6.33
CA SER A 204 -16.25 -2.43 -5.56
C SER A 204 -17.08 -3.62 -5.04
N PHE A 205 -17.60 -3.50 -3.81
CA PHE A 205 -18.58 -4.48 -3.29
C PHE A 205 -19.90 -4.51 -4.07
N ARG A 206 -20.15 -3.49 -4.89
CA ARG A 206 -21.43 -3.36 -5.62
C ARG A 206 -21.47 -4.27 -6.84
N ALA A 207 -22.69 -4.79 -7.12
CA ALA A 207 -23.04 -5.48 -8.37
C ALA A 207 -22.10 -6.65 -8.73
N GLY A 208 -21.51 -7.36 -7.77
CA GLY A 208 -20.62 -8.49 -8.06
C GLY A 208 -19.38 -8.11 -8.89
N SER A 209 -18.83 -6.92 -8.69
CA SER A 209 -17.71 -6.40 -9.48
C SER A 209 -16.52 -7.33 -9.52
N ARG A 210 -16.16 -7.95 -8.39
CA ARG A 210 -15.03 -8.88 -8.30
C ARG A 210 -15.24 -10.15 -9.15
N ALA A 211 -16.42 -10.75 -9.08
CA ALA A 211 -16.76 -11.94 -9.86
C ALA A 211 -16.71 -11.68 -11.38
N ARG A 212 -16.97 -10.43 -11.81
CA ARG A 212 -16.93 -9.99 -13.21
C ARG A 212 -15.60 -9.37 -13.60
N ASN A 213 -14.64 -9.33 -12.67
CA ASN A 213 -13.35 -8.65 -12.80
C ASN A 213 -13.46 -7.18 -13.25
N VAL A 214 -14.45 -6.44 -12.74
CA VAL A 214 -14.59 -5.00 -12.95
C VAL A 214 -13.84 -4.29 -11.84
N GLY A 215 -12.54 -4.15 -12.01
CA GLY A 215 -11.63 -3.74 -10.95
C GLY A 215 -10.63 -2.66 -11.36
N TRP A 216 -9.81 -2.28 -10.40
CA TRP A 216 -8.76 -1.27 -10.50
C TRP A 216 -7.50 -1.82 -9.85
N ARG A 217 -6.33 -1.54 -10.43
CA ARG A 217 -5.04 -1.76 -9.78
C ARG A 217 -4.62 -0.45 -9.12
N ILE A 218 -4.76 -0.39 -7.81
CA ILE A 218 -4.48 0.80 -6.99
C ILE A 218 -3.53 0.50 -5.82
N ASP A 219 -3.21 -0.77 -5.60
CA ASP A 219 -2.23 -1.24 -4.62
C ASP A 219 -0.93 -1.60 -5.34
N TYR A 220 0.20 -1.11 -4.82
CA TYR A 220 1.49 -1.22 -5.49
C TYR A 220 2.61 -1.60 -4.53
N HIS A 221 3.65 -2.18 -5.11
CA HIS A 221 5.02 -2.10 -4.62
C HIS A 221 5.85 -1.32 -5.64
N TRP A 222 6.32 -0.16 -5.24
CA TRP A 222 7.32 0.60 -5.99
C TRP A 222 8.67 0.43 -5.31
N VAL A 223 9.73 0.22 -6.09
CA VAL A 223 11.11 0.20 -5.58
C VAL A 223 11.91 1.33 -6.20
N SER A 224 12.88 1.86 -5.45
CA SER A 224 13.85 2.78 -6.03
C SER A 224 14.75 2.06 -7.05
N GLU A 225 15.18 2.76 -8.09
CA GLU A 225 15.99 2.19 -9.18
C GLU A 225 17.22 1.37 -8.70
N PRO A 226 17.98 1.79 -7.65
CA PRO A 226 19.09 0.97 -7.15
C PRO A 226 18.68 -0.40 -6.62
N LEU A 227 17.42 -0.58 -6.21
CA LEU A 227 16.90 -1.85 -5.69
C LEU A 227 16.35 -2.76 -6.80
N ARG A 228 16.16 -2.25 -8.02
CA ARG A 228 15.50 -2.93 -9.13
C ARG A 228 16.07 -4.32 -9.43
N GLU A 229 17.41 -4.43 -9.48
CA GLU A 229 18.07 -5.71 -9.81
C GLU A 229 17.96 -6.75 -8.69
N ARG A 230 17.56 -6.33 -7.49
CA ARG A 230 17.30 -7.23 -6.36
C ARG A 230 15.87 -7.75 -6.32
N VAL A 231 14.97 -7.21 -7.15
CA VAL A 231 13.59 -7.70 -7.27
C VAL A 231 13.58 -9.06 -7.93
N VAL A 232 12.99 -10.04 -7.26
CA VAL A 232 12.94 -11.46 -7.72
C VAL A 232 11.58 -11.79 -8.31
N ASP A 233 10.50 -11.29 -7.67
CA ASP A 233 9.13 -11.58 -8.07
C ASP A 233 8.17 -10.51 -7.53
N ALA A 234 7.06 -10.27 -8.23
CA ALA A 234 5.99 -9.38 -7.79
C ALA A 234 4.65 -9.89 -8.31
N LYS A 235 3.66 -10.03 -7.40
CA LYS A 235 2.35 -10.64 -7.73
C LYS A 235 1.19 -9.87 -7.14
N ILE A 236 0.03 -10.01 -7.76
CA ILE A 236 -1.29 -9.67 -7.23
C ILE A 236 -1.97 -10.98 -6.82
N LEU A 237 -2.34 -11.12 -5.55
CA LEU A 237 -2.94 -12.35 -4.98
C LEU A 237 -4.47 -12.23 -5.04
N ALA A 238 -5.03 -12.21 -6.25
CA ALA A 238 -6.44 -11.90 -6.52
C ALA A 238 -7.45 -12.88 -5.89
N GLU A 239 -7.01 -14.10 -5.54
CA GLU A 239 -7.81 -15.15 -4.90
C GLU A 239 -8.05 -14.90 -3.40
N VAL A 240 -7.28 -14.02 -2.77
CA VAL A 240 -7.39 -13.69 -1.33
C VAL A 240 -8.50 -12.67 -1.11
N VAL A 241 -9.48 -13.00 -0.27
CA VAL A 241 -10.80 -12.32 -0.24
C VAL A 241 -11.22 -11.75 1.12
N HIS A 242 -10.28 -11.42 2.01
CA HIS A 242 -10.60 -10.85 3.33
C HIS A 242 -11.06 -9.40 3.27
N SER A 243 -10.86 -8.72 2.14
CA SER A 243 -11.17 -7.31 1.88
C SER A 243 -11.75 -7.14 0.48
N ASP A 244 -12.22 -5.94 0.13
CA ASP A 244 -12.50 -5.52 -1.25
C ASP A 244 -11.23 -5.25 -2.06
N HIS A 245 -10.08 -5.15 -1.40
CA HIS A 245 -8.76 -5.29 -2.02
C HIS A 245 -8.31 -6.76 -1.98
N CYS A 246 -7.24 -7.06 -2.71
CA CYS A 246 -6.43 -8.25 -2.51
C CYS A 246 -4.99 -7.86 -2.15
N PRO A 247 -4.21 -8.77 -1.55
CA PRO A 247 -2.81 -8.48 -1.27
C PRO A 247 -1.99 -8.34 -2.54
N VAL A 248 -0.94 -7.54 -2.47
CA VAL A 248 0.14 -7.52 -3.45
C VAL A 248 1.44 -7.96 -2.77
N SER A 249 2.23 -8.78 -3.44
CA SER A 249 3.47 -9.34 -2.91
C SER A 249 4.68 -8.91 -3.71
N LEU A 250 5.80 -8.78 -3.02
CA LEU A 250 7.11 -8.48 -3.59
C LEU A 250 8.16 -9.37 -2.92
N GLU A 251 9.05 -9.95 -3.72
CA GLU A 251 10.24 -10.62 -3.22
C GLU A 251 11.50 -9.87 -3.63
N VAL A 252 12.36 -9.56 -2.66
CA VAL A 252 13.63 -8.85 -2.84
C VAL A 252 14.76 -9.70 -2.26
N ARG A 253 15.86 -9.86 -3.02
CA ARG A 253 17.08 -10.48 -2.49
C ARG A 253 17.67 -9.63 -1.37
N GLY A 254 18.17 -10.31 -0.33
CA GLY A 254 18.92 -9.70 0.76
C GLY A 254 20.28 -9.18 0.30
#